data_152750bf630857962b330ad4668ff96d
#
_entry.id   152750bf630857962b330ad4668ff96d
#
_cell.length_a   1.000
_cell.length_b   1.000
_cell.length_c   1.000
_cell.angle_alpha   90.00
_cell.angle_beta   90.00
_cell.angle_gamma   90.00
#
_symmetry.space_group_name_H-M   'P 1'
#
loop_
_entity.id
_entity.type
_entity.pdbx_description
1 polymer ?
#
loop_
_entity_poly.entity_id
_entity_poly.type
_entity_poly.pdbx_seq_one_letter_code
_entity_poly.pdbx_strand_id
1 'polypeptide(L)'
;MRRHPLFSFFFMAYAFSWIVWIPFVLSVWHIIPTNTFSALTFPIGTFLGPTLSAFIMTGIMEGDVGLGRLLHRFAFWRVGLRWYLFILLGIPALSVLGIVVLPGALASFKSPTPFFLVKCLEQFFVVFFLGGPLAEEPGWRGFALPRLQRNYGPLRGTLLLAVLWTCWHLPHFLTPAQHGGPGTTFATFLKNFPIFCLLCIALAIIITWVFNHTRGSLFIAVLLHASVDANLFPLLFPAPIVTNTDLFPLIGFGVPALVIVMVTRGRLGYPIDTTVRSPNPLVATG
;
A
#
# COMPACT_ATOMS: atom_id res chain seq x y z
N MET A 1 15.27 20.89 0.48
CA MET A 1 14.51 19.84 1.16
C MET A 1 13.46 20.41 2.12
N ARG A 2 13.80 21.26 3.10
CA ARG A 2 12.82 21.82 4.06
C ARG A 2 11.70 22.66 3.42
N ARG A 3 11.96 23.35 2.30
CA ARG A 3 10.97 24.20 1.59
C ARG A 3 9.90 23.38 0.87
N HIS A 4 10.24 22.19 0.36
CA HIS A 4 9.35 21.31 -0.41
C HIS A 4 9.47 19.86 0.11
N PRO A 5 8.99 19.57 1.33
CA PRO A 5 9.26 18.30 1.99
C PRO A 5 8.63 17.10 1.29
N LEU A 6 7.42 17.23 0.77
CA LEU A 6 6.75 16.14 0.03
C LEU A 6 7.47 15.84 -1.29
N PHE A 7 7.84 16.88 -2.05
CA PHE A 7 8.60 16.69 -3.29
C PHE A 7 9.93 15.98 -3.01
N SER A 8 10.71 16.46 -2.02
CA SER A 8 11.99 15.85 -1.66
C SER A 8 11.83 14.40 -1.21
N PHE A 9 10.78 14.09 -0.44
CA PHE A 9 10.47 12.74 -0.02
C PHE A 9 10.18 11.83 -1.22
N PHE A 10 9.25 12.20 -2.11
CA PHE A 10 8.90 11.37 -3.26
C PHE A 10 10.07 11.21 -4.23
N PHE A 11 10.83 12.28 -4.48
CA PHE A 11 12.02 12.20 -5.31
C PHE A 11 13.03 11.18 -4.76
N MET A 12 13.35 11.23 -3.47
CA MET A 12 14.26 10.27 -2.85
C MET A 12 13.68 8.85 -2.84
N ALA A 13 12.38 8.70 -2.51
CA ALA A 13 11.74 7.40 -2.47
C ALA A 13 11.81 6.69 -3.84
N TYR A 14 11.57 7.43 -4.93
CA TYR A 14 11.68 6.91 -6.28
C TYR A 14 13.13 6.64 -6.69
N ALA A 15 14.00 7.63 -6.52
CA ALA A 15 15.39 7.51 -6.93
C ALA A 15 16.10 6.34 -6.21
N PHE A 16 15.93 6.22 -4.90
CA PHE A 16 16.57 5.15 -4.14
C PHE A 16 16.04 3.76 -4.53
N SER A 17 14.71 3.60 -4.65
CA SER A 17 14.16 2.32 -5.09
C SER A 17 14.58 1.98 -6.52
N TRP A 18 14.34 2.88 -7.47
CA TRP A 18 14.52 2.60 -8.89
C TRP A 18 15.97 2.31 -9.26
N ILE A 19 16.93 3.05 -8.68
CA ILE A 19 18.37 2.81 -8.91
C ILE A 19 18.74 1.41 -8.37
N VAL A 20 18.28 1.06 -7.18
CA VAL A 20 18.63 -0.21 -6.55
C VAL A 20 17.90 -1.40 -7.23
N TRP A 21 16.74 -1.20 -7.83
CA TRP A 21 16.01 -2.24 -8.58
C TRP A 21 16.59 -2.54 -9.97
N ILE A 22 17.49 -1.67 -10.51
CA ILE A 22 18.08 -1.89 -11.85
C ILE A 22 18.65 -3.30 -12.02
N PRO A 23 19.53 -3.83 -11.12
CA PRO A 23 20.09 -5.17 -11.32
C PRO A 23 19.01 -6.27 -11.33
N PHE A 24 17.96 -6.14 -10.51
CA PHE A 24 16.84 -7.08 -10.53
C PHE A 24 16.14 -7.08 -11.89
N VAL A 25 15.74 -5.89 -12.38
CA VAL A 25 15.08 -5.76 -13.69
C VAL A 25 15.96 -6.30 -14.81
N LEU A 26 17.26 -5.94 -14.83
CA LEU A 26 18.20 -6.44 -15.85
C LEU A 26 18.36 -7.97 -15.79
N SER A 27 18.30 -8.58 -14.61
CA SER A 27 18.37 -10.05 -14.48
C SER A 27 17.10 -10.74 -15.00
N VAL A 28 15.92 -10.14 -14.78
CA VAL A 28 14.65 -10.62 -15.35
C VAL A 28 14.69 -10.62 -16.88
N TRP A 29 15.32 -9.62 -17.48
CA TRP A 29 15.49 -9.50 -18.94
C TRP A 29 16.70 -10.26 -19.48
N HIS A 30 17.36 -11.09 -18.66
CA HIS A 30 18.54 -11.89 -19.04
C HIS A 30 19.72 -11.06 -19.57
N ILE A 31 19.80 -9.76 -19.26
CA ILE A 31 20.93 -8.87 -19.62
C ILE A 31 22.13 -9.13 -18.71
N ILE A 32 21.86 -9.45 -17.43
CA ILE A 32 22.86 -9.90 -16.46
C ILE A 32 22.40 -11.25 -15.86
N PRO A 33 23.32 -12.03 -15.26
CA PRO A 33 22.97 -13.29 -14.61
C PRO A 33 21.99 -13.08 -13.45
N THR A 34 21.00 -13.99 -13.34
CA THR A 34 20.16 -14.11 -12.16
C THR A 34 20.95 -14.80 -11.06
N ASN A 35 21.24 -14.09 -9.97
CA ASN A 35 21.97 -14.59 -8.82
C ASN A 35 21.44 -13.93 -7.53
N THR A 36 21.99 -14.32 -6.38
CA THR A 36 21.60 -13.79 -5.08
C THR A 36 21.70 -12.26 -5.01
N PHE A 37 22.74 -11.67 -5.61
CA PHE A 37 22.91 -10.22 -5.63
C PHE A 37 21.74 -9.54 -6.37
N SER A 38 21.47 -9.93 -7.62
CA SER A 38 20.38 -9.32 -8.40
C SER A 38 19.01 -9.53 -7.73
N ALA A 39 18.76 -10.71 -7.13
CA ALA A 39 17.52 -10.98 -6.41
C ALA A 39 17.34 -10.11 -5.16
N LEU A 40 18.41 -9.89 -4.38
CA LEU A 40 18.35 -9.08 -3.15
C LEU A 40 18.15 -7.58 -3.42
N THR A 41 18.48 -7.08 -4.62
CA THR A 41 18.28 -5.66 -4.93
C THR A 41 16.79 -5.28 -4.93
N PHE A 42 15.87 -6.23 -5.14
CA PHE A 42 14.43 -5.95 -5.08
C PHE A 42 13.96 -5.59 -3.65
N PRO A 43 14.10 -6.45 -2.62
CA PRO A 43 13.69 -6.10 -1.27
C PRO A 43 14.50 -4.93 -0.70
N ILE A 44 15.81 -4.85 -1.00
CA ILE A 44 16.67 -3.75 -0.53
C ILE A 44 16.17 -2.41 -1.10
N GLY A 45 15.88 -2.32 -2.39
CA GLY A 45 15.38 -1.09 -3.01
C GLY A 45 14.01 -0.68 -2.48
N THR A 46 13.16 -1.65 -2.12
CA THR A 46 11.87 -1.38 -1.48
C THR A 46 12.06 -0.71 -0.12
N PHE A 47 13.01 -1.18 0.72
CA PHE A 47 13.32 -0.55 2.01
C PHE A 47 14.02 0.81 1.87
N LEU A 48 14.97 0.93 0.96
CA LEU A 48 15.74 2.17 0.78
C LEU A 48 14.88 3.30 0.21
N GLY A 49 13.86 3.00 -0.56
CA GLY A 49 12.97 4.01 -1.11
C GLY A 49 12.14 4.72 -0.04
N PRO A 50 10.90 4.27 0.22
CA PRO A 50 9.96 5.01 1.06
C PRO A 50 10.43 5.13 2.51
N THR A 51 10.89 4.05 3.11
CA THR A 51 11.25 4.03 4.53
C THR A 51 12.48 4.89 4.82
N LEU A 52 13.60 4.68 4.13
CA LEU A 52 14.80 5.49 4.37
C LEU A 52 14.52 6.98 4.09
N SER A 53 13.79 7.28 3.00
CA SER A 53 13.38 8.65 2.67
C SER A 53 12.54 9.30 3.78
N ALA A 54 11.64 8.54 4.42
CA ALA A 54 10.85 9.02 5.55
C ALA A 54 11.72 9.34 6.77
N PHE A 55 12.68 8.47 7.09
CA PHE A 55 13.60 8.72 8.20
C PHE A 55 14.50 9.93 7.93
N ILE A 56 15.09 10.04 6.74
CA ILE A 56 15.90 11.19 6.35
C ILE A 56 15.09 12.48 6.44
N MET A 57 13.91 12.51 5.83
CA MET A 57 13.10 13.73 5.82
C MET A 57 12.55 14.09 7.20
N THR A 58 12.17 13.10 8.02
CA THR A 58 11.74 13.34 9.40
C THR A 58 12.90 13.88 10.23
N GLY A 59 14.09 13.31 10.12
CA GLY A 59 15.29 13.81 10.81
C GLY A 59 15.66 15.24 10.39
N ILE A 60 15.61 15.56 9.10
CA ILE A 60 15.87 16.93 8.60
C ILE A 60 14.85 17.94 9.11
N MET A 61 13.58 17.57 9.17
CA MET A 61 12.48 18.50 9.49
C MET A 61 12.21 18.64 10.99
N GLU A 62 12.29 17.55 11.73
CA GLU A 62 11.77 17.42 13.08
C GLU A 62 12.81 16.91 14.08
N GLY A 63 14.01 16.54 13.61
CA GLY A 63 15.09 16.01 14.44
C GLY A 63 14.75 14.70 15.12
N ASP A 64 15.47 14.38 16.20
CA ASP A 64 15.32 13.13 16.97
C ASP A 64 13.92 12.95 17.56
N VAL A 65 13.28 14.06 17.97
CA VAL A 65 11.91 14.04 18.48
C VAL A 65 10.92 13.55 17.41
N GLY A 66 11.10 13.98 16.16
CA GLY A 66 10.31 13.51 15.02
C GLY A 66 10.54 12.04 14.73
N LEU A 67 11.79 11.59 14.74
CA LEU A 67 12.16 10.19 14.56
C LEU A 67 11.55 9.32 15.66
N GLY A 68 11.65 9.74 16.91
CA GLY A 68 11.00 9.07 18.04
C GLY A 68 9.49 8.94 17.86
N ARG A 69 8.81 10.01 17.39
CA ARG A 69 7.37 9.96 17.09
C ARG A 69 7.02 9.00 15.98
N LEU A 70 7.83 8.97 14.89
CA LEU A 70 7.62 8.04 13.77
C LEU A 70 7.73 6.59 14.24
N LEU A 71 8.79 6.26 14.98
CA LEU A 71 9.01 4.92 15.54
C LEU A 71 7.92 4.53 16.57
N HIS A 72 7.51 5.48 17.43
CA HIS A 72 6.48 5.22 18.44
C HIS A 72 5.12 4.82 17.82
N ARG A 73 4.83 5.19 16.56
CA ARG A 73 3.62 4.75 15.86
C ARG A 73 3.56 3.24 15.62
N PHE A 74 4.68 2.53 15.63
CA PHE A 74 4.70 1.07 15.62
C PHE A 74 4.24 0.47 16.97
N ALA A 75 4.38 1.20 18.07
CA ALA A 75 3.91 0.75 19.37
C ALA A 75 2.39 0.92 19.57
N PHE A 76 1.67 1.53 18.64
CA PHE A 76 0.20 1.70 18.73
C PHE A 76 -0.55 0.42 18.30
N TRP A 77 -0.24 -0.71 18.93
CA TRP A 77 -0.90 -1.98 18.66
C TRP A 77 -2.21 -2.15 19.45
N ARG A 78 -2.39 -1.45 20.59
CA ARG A 78 -3.60 -1.52 21.41
C ARG A 78 -4.74 -0.73 20.77
N VAL A 79 -5.35 -1.35 19.74
CA VAL A 79 -6.55 -0.90 19.05
C VAL A 79 -7.71 -1.87 19.31
N GLY A 80 -8.95 -1.49 19.01
CA GLY A 80 -10.08 -2.38 19.22
C GLY A 80 -9.96 -3.68 18.41
N LEU A 81 -10.41 -4.81 18.99
CA LEU A 81 -10.37 -6.16 18.37
C LEU A 81 -10.99 -6.17 16.96
N ARG A 82 -12.00 -5.33 16.71
CA ARG A 82 -12.64 -5.18 15.40
C ARG A 82 -11.66 -4.94 14.24
N TRP A 83 -10.56 -4.22 14.49
CA TRP A 83 -9.56 -3.92 13.47
C TRP A 83 -8.72 -5.15 13.13
N TYR A 84 -8.37 -5.95 14.12
CA TYR A 84 -7.69 -7.22 13.90
C TYR A 84 -8.57 -8.21 13.15
N LEU A 85 -9.84 -8.33 13.53
CA LEU A 85 -10.81 -9.18 12.82
C LEU A 85 -11.02 -8.71 11.38
N PHE A 86 -11.14 -7.40 11.16
CA PHE A 86 -11.24 -6.85 9.81
C PHE A 86 -10.00 -7.17 8.98
N ILE A 87 -8.81 -7.03 9.53
CA ILE A 87 -7.56 -7.28 8.81
C ILE A 87 -7.36 -8.77 8.53
N LEU A 88 -7.48 -9.61 9.56
CA LEU A 88 -7.10 -11.03 9.46
C LEU A 88 -8.19 -11.90 8.82
N LEU A 89 -9.45 -11.50 8.88
CA LEU A 89 -10.57 -12.23 8.31
C LEU A 89 -11.26 -11.45 7.19
N GLY A 90 -11.50 -10.16 7.38
CA GLY A 90 -12.20 -9.32 6.42
C GLY A 90 -11.42 -9.14 5.11
N ILE A 91 -10.12 -8.83 5.18
CA ILE A 91 -9.28 -8.67 3.97
C ILE A 91 -9.21 -9.96 3.13
N PRO A 92 -8.91 -11.15 3.69
CA PRO A 92 -9.00 -12.40 2.95
C PRO A 92 -10.41 -12.67 2.39
N ALA A 93 -11.46 -12.40 3.17
CA ALA A 93 -12.84 -12.59 2.70
C ALA A 93 -13.17 -11.68 1.50
N LEU A 94 -12.75 -10.41 1.51
CA LEU A 94 -12.93 -9.49 0.39
C LEU A 94 -12.20 -9.98 -0.87
N SER A 95 -11.00 -10.55 -0.72
CA SER A 95 -10.27 -11.16 -1.82
C SER A 95 -11.01 -12.34 -2.41
N VAL A 96 -11.51 -13.25 -1.56
CA VAL A 96 -12.31 -14.40 -2.00
C VAL A 96 -13.60 -13.95 -2.68
N LEU A 97 -14.30 -12.96 -2.12
CA LEU A 97 -15.50 -12.37 -2.75
C LEU A 97 -15.20 -11.80 -4.13
N GLY A 98 -14.07 -11.11 -4.28
CA GLY A 98 -13.62 -10.61 -5.59
C GLY A 98 -13.32 -11.72 -6.59
N ILE A 99 -12.78 -12.87 -6.13
CA ILE A 99 -12.50 -14.03 -6.96
C ILE A 99 -13.80 -14.72 -7.45
N VAL A 100 -14.71 -15.03 -6.52
CA VAL A 100 -15.86 -15.88 -6.81
C VAL A 100 -16.88 -15.23 -7.76
N VAL A 101 -16.86 -13.92 -7.92
CA VAL A 101 -17.70 -13.20 -8.88
C VAL A 101 -17.14 -13.22 -10.31
N LEU A 102 -15.89 -13.63 -10.50
CA LEU A 102 -15.28 -13.70 -11.83
C LEU A 102 -15.74 -14.92 -12.62
N PRO A 103 -15.99 -14.77 -13.94
CA PRO A 103 -16.42 -15.87 -14.78
C PRO A 103 -15.45 -17.06 -14.74
N GLY A 104 -15.98 -18.26 -14.50
CA GLY A 104 -15.20 -19.50 -14.47
C GLY A 104 -14.33 -19.70 -13.21
N ALA A 105 -14.25 -18.72 -12.31
CA ALA A 105 -13.43 -18.84 -11.09
C ALA A 105 -13.92 -19.99 -10.20
N LEU A 106 -15.21 -20.04 -9.89
CA LEU A 106 -15.79 -21.12 -9.07
C LEU A 106 -15.61 -22.51 -9.70
N ALA A 107 -15.74 -22.62 -11.03
CA ALA A 107 -15.53 -23.88 -11.74
C ALA A 107 -14.07 -24.35 -11.69
N SER A 108 -13.12 -23.44 -11.44
CA SER A 108 -11.69 -23.74 -11.31
C SER A 108 -11.27 -24.10 -9.90
N PHE A 109 -12.17 -24.03 -8.92
CA PHE A 109 -11.85 -24.24 -7.50
C PHE A 109 -11.16 -25.58 -7.26
N LYS A 110 -10.06 -25.51 -6.52
CA LYS A 110 -9.32 -26.67 -6.02
C LYS A 110 -9.37 -26.71 -4.50
N SER A 111 -9.68 -27.88 -3.96
CA SER A 111 -9.68 -28.07 -2.51
C SER A 111 -8.30 -27.72 -1.91
N PRO A 112 -8.26 -26.99 -0.79
CA PRO A 112 -7.02 -26.68 -0.12
C PRO A 112 -6.32 -27.98 0.36
N THR A 113 -5.01 -27.98 0.30
CA THR A 113 -4.22 -29.06 0.93
C THR A 113 -4.32 -28.94 2.46
N PRO A 114 -4.08 -30.04 3.23
CA PRO A 114 -4.09 -29.98 4.70
C PRO A 114 -3.16 -28.90 5.30
N PHE A 115 -2.09 -28.57 4.58
CA PHE A 115 -1.11 -27.57 5.02
C PHE A 115 -1.38 -26.15 4.45
N PHE A 116 -2.47 -25.94 3.75
CA PHE A 116 -2.75 -24.64 3.10
C PHE A 116 -2.78 -23.47 4.11
N LEU A 117 -3.43 -23.64 5.25
CA LEU A 117 -3.46 -22.60 6.29
C LEU A 117 -2.09 -22.33 6.89
N VAL A 118 -1.27 -23.38 7.07
CA VAL A 118 0.12 -23.21 7.55
C VAL A 118 0.92 -22.39 6.55
N LYS A 119 0.78 -22.65 5.25
CA LYS A 119 1.41 -21.86 4.19
C LYS A 119 0.91 -20.41 4.15
N CYS A 120 -0.38 -20.17 4.39
CA CYS A 120 -0.92 -18.83 4.52
C CYS A 120 -0.27 -18.06 5.68
N LEU A 121 -0.11 -18.71 6.85
CA LEU A 121 0.57 -18.09 8.00
C LEU A 121 2.04 -17.84 7.72
N GLU A 122 2.76 -18.82 7.16
CA GLU A 122 4.16 -18.66 6.75
C GLU A 122 4.32 -17.47 5.80
N GLN A 123 3.54 -17.45 4.72
CA GLN A 123 3.57 -16.36 3.75
C GLN A 123 3.26 -15.00 4.39
N PHE A 124 2.28 -14.97 5.31
CA PHE A 124 1.94 -13.75 6.01
C PHE A 124 3.14 -13.20 6.82
N PHE A 125 3.84 -14.04 7.57
CA PHE A 125 5.02 -13.60 8.34
C PHE A 125 6.19 -13.22 7.43
N VAL A 126 6.41 -13.97 6.34
CA VAL A 126 7.43 -13.61 5.34
C VAL A 126 7.14 -12.24 4.75
N VAL A 127 5.91 -11.98 4.31
CA VAL A 127 5.51 -10.68 3.75
C VAL A 127 5.55 -9.58 4.79
N PHE A 128 5.11 -9.85 6.01
CA PHE A 128 5.09 -8.86 7.09
C PHE A 128 6.50 -8.36 7.44
N PHE A 129 7.49 -9.25 7.57
CA PHE A 129 8.84 -8.90 8.01
C PHE A 129 9.81 -8.60 6.87
N LEU A 130 9.67 -9.27 5.72
CA LEU A 130 10.63 -9.21 4.62
C LEU A 130 10.03 -8.61 3.35
N GLY A 131 8.72 -8.45 3.29
CA GLY A 131 8.00 -7.90 2.13
C GLY A 131 7.88 -6.39 2.13
N GLY A 132 7.16 -5.88 1.12
CA GLY A 132 6.88 -4.46 0.92
C GLY A 132 6.26 -3.72 2.11
N PRO A 133 5.26 -4.28 2.82
CA PRO A 133 4.50 -3.56 3.83
C PRO A 133 5.33 -2.84 4.90
N LEU A 134 6.29 -3.55 5.52
CA LEU A 134 7.18 -2.94 6.53
C LEU A 134 8.14 -1.93 5.91
N ALA A 135 8.53 -2.15 4.65
CA ALA A 135 9.43 -1.29 3.90
C ALA A 135 8.73 -0.02 3.35
N GLU A 136 7.42 -0.04 3.24
CA GLU A 136 6.65 0.99 2.55
C GLU A 136 5.86 1.90 3.50
N GLU A 137 5.16 1.32 4.49
CA GLU A 137 4.23 2.07 5.32
C GLU A 137 4.86 3.19 6.14
N PRO A 138 6.13 3.10 6.63
CA PRO A 138 6.79 4.24 7.27
C PRO A 138 6.88 5.46 6.36
N GLY A 139 7.10 5.22 5.06
CA GLY A 139 7.12 6.26 4.04
C GLY A 139 5.74 6.79 3.72
N TRP A 140 4.88 5.90 3.26
CA TRP A 140 3.57 6.29 2.75
C TRP A 140 2.65 6.80 3.84
N ARG A 141 2.45 6.04 4.93
CA ARG A 141 1.53 6.39 6.04
C ARG A 141 2.22 7.11 7.18
N GLY A 142 3.51 6.86 7.39
CA GLY A 142 4.27 7.54 8.43
C GLY A 142 4.62 8.99 8.08
N PHE A 143 5.08 9.24 6.87
CA PHE A 143 5.57 10.56 6.44
C PHE A 143 4.61 11.28 5.48
N ALA A 144 4.26 10.65 4.34
CA ALA A 144 3.57 11.33 3.25
C ALA A 144 2.09 11.61 3.55
N LEU A 145 1.32 10.57 3.93
CA LEU A 145 -0.13 10.67 4.12
C LEU A 145 -0.55 11.78 5.09
N PRO A 146 0.01 11.91 6.31
CA PRO A 146 -0.42 12.95 7.25
C PRO A 146 -0.21 14.37 6.69
N ARG A 147 0.84 14.56 5.90
CA ARG A 147 1.15 15.86 5.26
C ARG A 147 0.24 16.13 4.08
N LEU A 148 -0.06 15.12 3.27
CA LEU A 148 -1.00 15.22 2.16
C LEU A 148 -2.42 15.49 2.65
N GLN A 149 -2.88 14.78 3.69
CA GLN A 149 -4.20 15.01 4.29
C GLN A 149 -4.33 16.42 4.88
N ARG A 150 -3.30 16.92 5.54
CA ARG A 150 -3.28 18.29 6.08
C ARG A 150 -3.32 19.35 4.99
N ASN A 151 -2.63 19.13 3.86
CA ASN A 151 -2.50 20.13 2.81
C ASN A 151 -3.69 20.12 1.83
N TYR A 152 -4.28 18.96 1.56
CA TYR A 152 -5.28 18.76 0.50
C TYR A 152 -6.61 18.18 1.00
N GLY A 153 -6.73 17.93 2.29
CA GLY A 153 -7.86 17.22 2.88
C GLY A 153 -7.74 15.69 2.77
N PRO A 154 -8.59 14.96 3.51
CA PRO A 154 -8.41 13.50 3.67
C PRO A 154 -8.55 12.72 2.36
N LEU A 155 -9.60 12.92 1.58
CA LEU A 155 -9.80 12.17 0.35
C LEU A 155 -8.80 12.56 -0.73
N ARG A 156 -8.65 13.86 -1.02
CA ARG A 156 -7.72 14.32 -2.06
C ARG A 156 -6.27 13.96 -1.73
N GLY A 157 -5.86 14.10 -0.47
CA GLY A 157 -4.54 13.69 -0.01
C GLY A 157 -4.29 12.19 -0.18
N THR A 158 -5.32 11.37 0.09
CA THR A 158 -5.25 9.91 -0.11
C THR A 158 -5.18 9.52 -1.58
N LEU A 159 -5.99 10.16 -2.44
CA LEU A 159 -5.96 9.91 -3.89
C LEU A 159 -4.62 10.31 -4.51
N LEU A 160 -4.07 11.46 -4.10
CA LEU A 160 -2.76 11.90 -4.56
C LEU A 160 -1.66 10.91 -4.13
N LEU A 161 -1.71 10.44 -2.88
CA LEU A 161 -0.79 9.39 -2.41
C LEU A 161 -0.94 8.11 -3.24
N ALA A 162 -2.17 7.68 -3.52
CA ALA A 162 -2.43 6.45 -4.28
C ALA A 162 -1.82 6.50 -5.68
N VAL A 163 -2.00 7.62 -6.40
CA VAL A 163 -1.40 7.81 -7.73
C VAL A 163 0.14 7.81 -7.65
N LEU A 164 0.73 8.53 -6.69
CA LEU A 164 2.17 8.55 -6.51
C LEU A 164 2.70 7.17 -6.09
N TRP A 165 1.99 6.43 -5.25
CA TRP A 165 2.33 5.07 -4.88
C TRP A 165 2.27 4.13 -6.09
N THR A 166 1.23 4.22 -6.92
CA THR A 166 1.14 3.48 -8.19
C THR A 166 2.33 3.78 -9.11
N CYS A 167 2.67 5.06 -9.30
CA CYS A 167 3.79 5.45 -10.16
C CYS A 167 5.14 4.95 -9.64
N TRP A 168 5.32 4.81 -8.32
CA TRP A 168 6.52 4.23 -7.75
C TRP A 168 6.73 2.77 -8.19
N HIS A 169 5.65 2.02 -8.45
CA HIS A 169 5.70 0.64 -8.93
C HIS A 169 6.02 0.51 -10.45
N LEU A 170 6.19 1.60 -11.20
CA LEU A 170 6.43 1.51 -12.65
C LEU A 170 7.52 0.49 -13.06
N PRO A 171 8.70 0.39 -12.38
CA PRO A 171 9.69 -0.63 -12.72
C PRO A 171 9.20 -2.08 -12.54
N HIS A 172 8.22 -2.32 -11.66
CA HIS A 172 7.65 -3.66 -11.46
C HIS A 172 6.91 -4.16 -12.71
N PHE A 173 6.38 -3.25 -13.54
CA PHE A 173 5.74 -3.61 -14.82
C PHE A 173 6.74 -4.14 -15.86
N LEU A 174 8.03 -4.04 -15.59
CA LEU A 174 9.09 -4.69 -16.36
C LEU A 174 9.42 -6.09 -15.83
N THR A 175 8.69 -6.58 -14.83
CA THR A 175 8.95 -7.85 -14.15
C THR A 175 7.66 -8.66 -13.97
N PRO A 176 7.75 -9.98 -13.69
CA PRO A 176 6.58 -10.82 -13.44
C PRO A 176 5.71 -10.35 -12.27
N ALA A 177 6.23 -9.52 -11.35
CA ALA A 177 5.48 -8.97 -10.21
C ALA A 177 4.23 -8.18 -10.65
N GLN A 178 4.26 -7.54 -11.84
CA GLN A 178 3.14 -6.83 -12.44
C GLN A 178 2.85 -7.31 -13.86
N HIS A 179 2.91 -8.64 -14.07
CA HIS A 179 2.63 -9.30 -15.34
C HIS A 179 3.53 -8.83 -16.50
N GLY A 180 4.71 -8.28 -16.19
CA GLY A 180 5.72 -7.84 -17.15
C GLY A 180 6.85 -8.86 -17.34
N GLY A 181 7.88 -8.46 -18.07
CA GLY A 181 9.09 -9.25 -18.33
C GLY A 181 9.28 -9.59 -19.82
N PRO A 182 10.26 -10.44 -20.16
CA PRO A 182 10.53 -10.82 -21.54
C PRO A 182 9.29 -11.34 -22.26
N GLY A 183 9.05 -10.85 -23.48
CA GLY A 183 7.89 -11.22 -24.29
C GLY A 183 6.61 -10.40 -23.99
N THR A 184 6.58 -9.54 -22.98
CA THR A 184 5.46 -8.62 -22.78
C THR A 184 5.55 -7.43 -23.71
N THR A 185 4.38 -6.89 -24.07
CA THR A 185 4.26 -5.76 -24.98
C THR A 185 3.79 -4.50 -24.24
N PHE A 186 3.92 -3.34 -24.88
CA PHE A 186 3.33 -2.12 -24.38
C PHE A 186 1.80 -2.22 -24.20
N ALA A 187 1.13 -3.02 -25.03
CA ALA A 187 -0.30 -3.30 -24.86
C ALA A 187 -0.60 -4.02 -23.53
N THR A 188 0.27 -4.91 -23.06
CA THR A 188 0.15 -5.55 -21.75
C THR A 188 0.23 -4.53 -20.63
N PHE A 189 1.16 -3.57 -20.71
CA PHE A 189 1.25 -2.46 -19.76
C PHE A 189 -0.03 -1.60 -19.78
N LEU A 190 -0.50 -1.18 -20.95
CA LEU A 190 -1.72 -0.36 -21.07
C LEU A 190 -2.97 -1.07 -20.54
N LYS A 191 -3.01 -2.40 -20.59
CA LYS A 191 -4.09 -3.20 -20.01
C LYS A 191 -4.01 -3.25 -18.48
N ASN A 192 -2.83 -3.54 -17.93
CA ASN A 192 -2.68 -3.86 -16.51
C ASN A 192 -2.48 -2.61 -15.63
N PHE A 193 -1.77 -1.59 -16.12
CA PHE A 193 -1.49 -0.39 -15.34
C PHE A 193 -2.74 0.36 -14.83
N PRO A 194 -3.80 0.59 -15.64
CA PRO A 194 -5.01 1.23 -15.13
C PRO A 194 -5.73 0.41 -14.06
N ILE A 195 -5.76 -0.93 -14.20
CA ILE A 195 -6.38 -1.84 -13.23
C ILE A 195 -5.62 -1.76 -11.91
N PHE A 196 -4.28 -1.85 -11.97
CA PHE A 196 -3.43 -1.70 -10.81
C PHE A 196 -3.55 -0.31 -10.15
N CYS A 197 -3.66 0.76 -10.95
CA CYS A 197 -3.88 2.11 -10.43
C CYS A 197 -5.20 2.22 -9.64
N LEU A 198 -6.27 1.66 -10.16
CA LEU A 198 -7.56 1.61 -9.48
C LEU A 198 -7.51 0.76 -8.21
N LEU A 199 -6.77 -0.36 -8.24
CA LEU A 199 -6.52 -1.18 -7.07
C LEU A 199 -5.74 -0.41 -6.00
N CYS A 200 -4.66 0.27 -6.36
CA CYS A 200 -3.90 1.10 -5.42
C CYS A 200 -4.76 2.22 -4.82
N ILE A 201 -5.65 2.82 -5.60
CA ILE A 201 -6.62 3.83 -5.09
C ILE A 201 -7.54 3.18 -4.06
N ALA A 202 -8.13 2.03 -4.35
CA ALA A 202 -9.01 1.32 -3.43
C ALA A 202 -8.29 0.96 -2.12
N LEU A 203 -7.10 0.37 -2.23
CA LEU A 203 -6.27 0.01 -1.07
C LEU A 203 -5.83 1.23 -0.27
N ALA A 204 -5.41 2.32 -0.93
CA ALA A 204 -5.03 3.54 -0.24
C ALA A 204 -6.21 4.11 0.58
N ILE A 205 -7.44 4.06 0.06
CA ILE A 205 -8.64 4.50 0.78
C ILE A 205 -8.88 3.63 2.02
N ILE A 206 -8.85 2.29 1.87
CA ILE A 206 -9.09 1.35 2.97
C ILE A 206 -8.00 1.50 4.05
N ILE A 207 -6.71 1.51 3.65
CA ILE A 207 -5.60 1.65 4.59
C ILE A 207 -5.68 3.01 5.31
N THR A 208 -5.97 4.09 4.58
CA THR A 208 -6.12 5.42 5.18
C THR A 208 -7.26 5.47 6.19
N TRP A 209 -8.42 4.86 5.86
CA TRP A 209 -9.57 4.80 6.76
C TRP A 209 -9.22 4.05 8.06
N VAL A 210 -8.58 2.89 7.96
CA VAL A 210 -8.12 2.14 9.14
C VAL A 210 -7.05 2.92 9.92
N PHE A 211 -6.06 3.50 9.24
CA PHE A 211 -4.99 4.29 9.83
C PHE A 211 -5.54 5.48 10.64
N ASN A 212 -6.48 6.23 10.09
CA ASN A 212 -7.10 7.35 10.79
C ASN A 212 -7.90 6.90 12.02
N HIS A 213 -8.58 5.74 11.97
CA HIS A 213 -9.33 5.20 13.11
C HIS A 213 -8.46 4.49 14.17
N THR A 214 -7.20 4.24 13.86
CA THR A 214 -6.25 3.57 14.77
C THR A 214 -5.16 4.52 15.27
N ARG A 215 -5.48 5.82 15.36
CA ARG A 215 -4.58 6.87 15.86
C ARG A 215 -3.27 7.00 15.06
N GLY A 216 -3.28 6.67 13.78
CA GLY A 216 -2.10 6.69 12.93
C GLY A 216 -1.11 5.55 13.25
N SER A 217 -1.60 4.38 13.64
CA SER A 217 -0.79 3.19 13.91
C SER A 217 -0.11 2.69 12.65
N LEU A 218 1.22 2.70 12.63
CA LEU A 218 2.01 2.07 11.56
C LEU A 218 1.96 0.55 11.66
N PHE A 219 1.93 -0.01 12.87
CA PHE A 219 1.79 -1.46 13.06
C PHE A 219 0.52 -1.99 12.37
N ILE A 220 -0.62 -1.32 12.58
CA ILE A 220 -1.90 -1.71 11.97
C ILE A 220 -1.90 -1.50 10.46
N ALA A 221 -1.27 -0.43 9.95
CA ALA A 221 -1.13 -0.20 8.51
C ALA A 221 -0.29 -1.30 7.86
N VAL A 222 0.87 -1.66 8.43
CA VAL A 222 1.71 -2.77 7.97
C VAL A 222 0.95 -4.10 8.03
N LEU A 223 0.22 -4.37 9.11
CA LEU A 223 -0.56 -5.59 9.29
C LEU A 223 -1.65 -5.73 8.20
N LEU A 224 -2.35 -4.64 7.89
CA LEU A 224 -3.37 -4.62 6.85
C LEU A 224 -2.75 -4.84 5.47
N HIS A 225 -1.71 -4.10 5.14
CA HIS A 225 -1.02 -4.24 3.86
C HIS A 225 -0.44 -5.65 3.70
N ALA A 226 0.17 -6.22 4.73
CA ALA A 226 0.63 -7.60 4.73
C ALA A 226 -0.50 -8.62 4.52
N SER A 227 -1.69 -8.38 5.06
CA SER A 227 -2.85 -9.24 4.83
C SER A 227 -3.34 -9.22 3.38
N VAL A 228 -3.15 -8.10 2.67
CA VAL A 228 -3.42 -8.01 1.23
C VAL A 228 -2.39 -8.80 0.42
N ASP A 229 -1.10 -8.55 0.65
CA ASP A 229 -0.01 -9.08 -0.18
C ASP A 229 0.28 -10.57 0.09
N ALA A 230 0.03 -11.04 1.30
CA ALA A 230 0.24 -12.43 1.70
C ALA A 230 -0.90 -13.38 1.26
N ASN A 231 -1.87 -12.89 0.50
CA ASN A 231 -3.08 -13.64 0.15
C ASN A 231 -2.79 -14.78 -0.83
N LEU A 232 -2.87 -16.02 -0.36
CA LEU A 232 -2.71 -17.25 -1.17
C LEU A 232 -4.03 -17.83 -1.69
N PHE A 233 -5.20 -17.27 -1.35
CA PHE A 233 -6.49 -17.79 -1.81
C PHE A 233 -6.63 -17.85 -3.34
N PRO A 234 -6.03 -16.94 -4.14
CA PRO A 234 -6.06 -17.06 -5.61
C PRO A 234 -5.51 -18.39 -6.13
N LEU A 235 -4.58 -19.03 -5.41
CA LEU A 235 -4.04 -20.35 -5.79
C LEU A 235 -5.08 -21.48 -5.78
N LEU A 236 -6.18 -21.30 -5.04
CA LEU A 236 -7.31 -22.22 -5.04
C LEU A 236 -8.22 -22.02 -6.25
N PHE A 237 -8.02 -20.98 -7.05
CA PHE A 237 -8.84 -20.61 -8.20
C PHE A 237 -7.96 -20.32 -9.43
N PRO A 238 -7.34 -21.33 -10.04
CA PRO A 238 -6.34 -21.16 -11.09
C PRO A 238 -6.92 -20.75 -12.47
N ALA A 239 -8.11 -20.17 -12.53
CA ALA A 239 -8.66 -19.62 -13.75
C ALA A 239 -7.77 -18.48 -14.28
N PRO A 240 -7.52 -18.38 -15.61
CA PRO A 240 -6.64 -17.36 -16.19
C PRO A 240 -7.05 -15.93 -15.83
N ILE A 241 -8.34 -15.65 -15.67
CA ILE A 241 -8.84 -14.33 -15.27
C ILE A 241 -8.44 -13.97 -13.83
N VAL A 242 -8.23 -14.96 -12.96
CA VAL A 242 -7.77 -14.77 -11.57
C VAL A 242 -6.26 -14.62 -11.53
N THR A 243 -5.52 -15.45 -12.29
CA THR A 243 -4.07 -15.54 -12.18
C THR A 243 -3.32 -14.50 -13.01
N ASN A 244 -3.95 -13.94 -14.07
CA ASN A 244 -3.29 -13.07 -15.03
C ASN A 244 -3.79 -11.62 -14.98
N THR A 245 -4.57 -11.24 -13.99
CA THR A 245 -5.09 -9.87 -13.85
C THR A 245 -5.27 -9.48 -12.39
N ASP A 246 -5.26 -8.17 -12.11
CA ASP A 246 -5.60 -7.61 -10.79
C ASP A 246 -7.11 -7.32 -10.67
N LEU A 247 -7.98 -7.97 -11.45
CA LEU A 247 -9.41 -7.71 -11.43
C LEU A 247 -10.07 -8.19 -10.12
N PHE A 248 -9.70 -9.36 -9.61
CA PHE A 248 -10.32 -9.86 -8.40
C PHE A 248 -10.05 -8.98 -7.18
N PRO A 249 -8.81 -8.52 -6.91
CA PRO A 249 -8.59 -7.63 -5.79
C PRO A 249 -9.21 -6.24 -6.04
N LEU A 250 -9.21 -5.76 -7.29
CA LEU A 250 -9.91 -4.51 -7.61
C LEU A 250 -11.41 -4.59 -7.30
N ILE A 251 -12.09 -5.68 -7.64
CA ILE A 251 -13.51 -5.87 -7.33
C ILE A 251 -13.69 -6.03 -5.81
N GLY A 252 -12.88 -6.89 -5.18
CA GLY A 252 -12.97 -7.18 -3.75
C GLY A 252 -12.73 -5.96 -2.86
N PHE A 253 -11.79 -5.10 -3.20
CA PHE A 253 -11.44 -3.90 -2.43
C PHE A 253 -12.10 -2.62 -2.95
N GLY A 254 -12.42 -2.54 -4.25
CA GLY A 254 -13.01 -1.34 -4.85
C GLY A 254 -14.39 -1.02 -4.31
N VAL A 255 -15.27 -2.01 -4.18
CA VAL A 255 -16.60 -1.82 -3.62
C VAL A 255 -16.56 -1.30 -2.17
N PRO A 256 -15.82 -1.94 -1.23
CA PRO A 256 -15.64 -1.41 0.11
C PRO A 256 -15.03 0.00 0.14
N ALA A 257 -14.05 0.29 -0.71
CA ALA A 257 -13.47 1.62 -0.78
C ALA A 257 -14.51 2.68 -1.18
N LEU A 258 -15.34 2.40 -2.16
CA LEU A 258 -16.46 3.29 -2.55
C LEU A 258 -17.46 3.49 -1.40
N VAL A 259 -17.84 2.40 -0.71
CA VAL A 259 -18.73 2.47 0.46
C VAL A 259 -18.11 3.34 1.55
N ILE A 260 -16.81 3.17 1.86
CA ILE A 260 -16.10 4.00 2.84
C ILE A 260 -16.16 5.48 2.44
N VAL A 261 -15.88 5.82 1.18
CA VAL A 261 -15.94 7.20 0.71
C VAL A 261 -17.34 7.79 0.86
N MET A 262 -18.38 7.05 0.47
CA MET A 262 -19.76 7.50 0.56
C MET A 262 -20.21 7.70 2.03
N VAL A 263 -20.01 6.70 2.88
CA VAL A 263 -20.43 6.74 4.29
C VAL A 263 -19.69 7.80 5.07
N THR A 264 -18.38 7.97 4.81
CA THR A 264 -17.57 9.00 5.48
C THR A 264 -17.65 10.37 4.80
N ARG A 265 -18.36 10.49 3.69
CA ARG A 265 -18.40 11.70 2.84
C ARG A 265 -16.99 12.18 2.50
N GLY A 266 -16.09 11.25 2.19
CA GLY A 266 -14.69 11.50 1.88
C GLY A 266 -13.80 11.89 3.07
N ARG A 267 -14.31 11.88 4.30
CA ARG A 267 -13.51 12.22 5.50
C ARG A 267 -12.55 11.11 5.93
N LEU A 268 -12.82 9.86 5.55
CA LEU A 268 -11.99 8.69 5.84
C LEU A 268 -11.56 8.57 7.32
N GLY A 269 -12.43 9.01 8.25
CA GLY A 269 -12.10 8.99 9.68
C GLY A 269 -11.04 10.01 10.12
N TYR A 270 -10.67 10.97 9.26
CA TYR A 270 -9.73 12.03 9.63
C TYR A 270 -10.30 12.90 10.76
N PRO A 271 -9.53 13.15 11.84
CA PRO A 271 -9.99 13.94 12.96
C PRO A 271 -10.39 15.35 12.51
N ILE A 272 -11.56 15.80 12.94
CA ILE A 272 -11.97 17.20 12.74
C ILE A 272 -11.27 18.00 13.85
N ASP A 273 -10.42 18.93 13.47
CA ASP A 273 -9.88 19.91 14.41
C ASP A 273 -11.03 20.87 14.80
N THR A 274 -11.66 20.58 15.94
CA THR A 274 -12.74 21.42 16.48
C THR A 274 -12.22 22.70 17.12
N THR A 275 -10.90 22.91 17.17
CA THR A 275 -10.29 24.11 17.77
C THR A 275 -10.22 25.29 16.82
N VAL A 276 -10.42 25.07 15.50
CA VAL A 276 -10.58 26.16 14.52
C VAL A 276 -12.07 26.55 14.44
N ARG A 277 -12.66 27.03 15.54
CA ARG A 277 -13.99 27.66 15.52
C ARG A 277 -13.87 29.17 15.54
N SER A 278 -14.45 29.71 14.50
CA SER A 278 -15.04 31.03 14.23
C SER A 278 -14.11 32.24 14.38
N PRO A 279 -14.04 33.07 13.34
CA PRO A 279 -13.79 34.47 13.54
C PRO A 279 -14.90 34.98 14.51
N ASN A 280 -14.50 35.48 15.66
CA ASN A 280 -15.39 36.11 16.61
C ASN A 280 -16.17 37.23 15.90
N PRO A 281 -17.52 37.16 15.76
CA PRO A 281 -18.29 38.21 15.09
C PRO A 281 -18.51 39.45 15.96
N LEU A 282 -17.75 39.63 17.06
CA LEU A 282 -17.94 40.69 18.02
C LEU A 282 -16.81 41.75 18.03
N VAL A 283 -16.30 42.15 16.85
CA VAL A 283 -15.54 43.42 16.74
C VAL A 283 -16.03 44.17 15.51
N ALA A 284 -17.29 44.59 15.56
CA ALA A 284 -17.85 45.57 14.65
C ALA A 284 -18.91 46.37 15.41
N THR A 285 -18.46 47.11 16.46
CA THR A 285 -19.12 48.36 16.93
C THR A 285 -18.15 49.02 17.90
N GLY A 286 -17.53 50.08 17.47
CA GLY A 286 -16.72 50.95 18.27
C GLY A 286 -16.03 51.96 17.37
#